data_8805407cf4c75c70a5ff8d8a75295e4c
#
_entry.id   8805407cf4c75c70a5ff8d8a75295e4c
#
_cell.length_a   1.000
_cell.length_b   1.000
_cell.length_c   1.000
_cell.angle_alpha   90.00
_cell.angle_beta   90.00
_cell.angle_gamma   90.00
#
_symmetry.space_group_name_H-M   'P 1'
#
loop_
_entity.id
_entity.type
_entity.pdbx_description
1 polymer ?
#
loop_
_entity_poly.entity_id
_entity_poly.type
_entity_poly.pdbx_seq_one_letter_code
_entity_poly.pdbx_strand_id
1 'polypeptide(L)'
;WLYRFDLCFRDQSVCLGGIEIMTKKSCYDITTFGEILIDFTWQGVNEEGQAVFAQNPGGAPANVAVAAAKLGARTAFLGKAGKDMHGEFLKEVLRKENVETDRMLLDERFFTTLAFVKTEENGEHDIL
;
A
#
# COMPACT_ATOMS: atom_id res chain seq x y z
N TRP A 1 -6.90 -1.00 -29.11
CA TRP A 1 -7.59 -1.91 -28.20
C TRP A 1 -7.47 -1.37 -26.79
N LEU A 2 -8.36 -0.44 -26.40
CA LEU A 2 -8.53 -0.02 -25.02
C LEU A 2 -9.39 -1.07 -24.32
N TYR A 3 -8.80 -1.93 -23.51
CA TYR A 3 -9.56 -2.66 -22.50
C TYR A 3 -9.93 -1.67 -21.40
N ARG A 4 -11.18 -1.26 -21.39
CA ARG A 4 -11.79 -0.60 -20.26
C ARG A 4 -11.93 -1.66 -19.15
N PHE A 5 -10.96 -1.72 -18.26
CA PHE A 5 -11.11 -2.47 -17.03
C PHE A 5 -12.15 -1.74 -16.16
N ASP A 6 -13.40 -2.16 -16.26
CA ASP A 6 -14.40 -1.82 -15.26
C ASP A 6 -14.03 -2.55 -13.98
N LEU A 7 -13.13 -1.97 -13.19
CA LEU A 7 -12.80 -2.39 -11.82
C LEU A 7 -13.96 -2.05 -10.84
N CYS A 8 -15.14 -2.05 -11.36
CA CYS A 8 -16.36 -1.89 -10.60
C CYS A 8 -16.80 -3.27 -10.09
N PHE A 9 -16.61 -3.57 -8.81
CA PHE A 9 -16.98 -4.84 -8.22
C PHE A 9 -18.48 -5.04 -8.14
N ARG A 10 -18.86 -6.30 -8.36
CA ARG A 10 -20.20 -6.85 -8.48
C ARG A 10 -21.13 -6.40 -7.35
N ASP A 11 -22.27 -5.90 -7.77
CA ASP A 11 -23.47 -5.61 -7.00
C ASP A 11 -23.82 -6.71 -5.99
N GLN A 12 -23.89 -6.37 -4.70
CA GLN A 12 -24.68 -7.13 -3.76
C GLN A 12 -26.05 -6.47 -3.68
N SER A 13 -26.96 -6.88 -4.54
CA SER A 13 -28.37 -6.56 -4.41
C SER A 13 -28.94 -7.24 -3.18
N VAL A 14 -29.32 -6.47 -2.17
CA VAL A 14 -30.10 -6.96 -1.04
C VAL A 14 -31.57 -6.80 -1.41
N CYS A 15 -32.26 -7.90 -1.71
CA CYS A 15 -33.71 -7.91 -1.88
C CYS A 15 -34.39 -7.86 -0.51
N LEU A 16 -34.97 -6.72 -0.16
CA LEU A 16 -35.92 -6.58 0.94
C LEU A 16 -37.30 -6.24 0.35
N GLY A 17 -38.17 -7.25 0.33
CA GLY A 17 -39.62 -7.05 0.07
C GLY A 17 -39.98 -6.53 -1.31
N GLY A 18 -39.30 -6.97 -2.39
CA GLY A 18 -39.69 -6.65 -3.78
C GLY A 18 -39.25 -5.25 -4.25
N ILE A 19 -38.47 -4.53 -3.47
CA ILE A 19 -37.83 -3.27 -3.89
C ILE A 19 -36.35 -3.54 -4.09
N GLU A 20 -35.90 -3.48 -5.33
CA GLU A 20 -34.48 -3.55 -5.69
C GLU A 20 -33.84 -2.21 -5.36
N ILE A 21 -33.18 -2.12 -4.20
CA ILE A 21 -32.39 -0.93 -3.87
C ILE A 21 -31.04 -1.08 -4.59
N MET A 22 -30.88 -0.40 -5.70
CA MET A 22 -29.58 -0.25 -6.35
C MET A 22 -28.67 0.58 -5.45
N THR A 23 -27.88 -0.10 -4.62
CA THR A 23 -26.81 0.60 -3.89
C THR A 23 -25.78 1.09 -4.89
N LYS A 24 -25.56 2.40 -4.89
CA LYS A 24 -24.59 3.05 -5.76
C LYS A 24 -23.23 2.41 -5.53
N LYS A 25 -22.74 1.69 -6.55
CA LYS A 25 -21.44 1.02 -6.56
C LYS A 25 -20.37 2.05 -6.18
N SER A 26 -19.65 1.84 -5.09
CA SER A 26 -18.52 2.69 -4.72
C SER A 26 -17.35 2.38 -5.65
N CYS A 27 -17.24 3.14 -6.74
CA CYS A 27 -16.07 3.11 -7.59
C CYS A 27 -14.97 3.95 -6.94
N TYR A 28 -13.73 3.49 -7.01
CA TYR A 28 -12.57 4.28 -6.62
C TYR A 28 -12.26 5.31 -7.70
N ASP A 29 -11.78 6.47 -7.27
CA ASP A 29 -11.36 7.53 -8.18
C ASP A 29 -9.98 7.20 -8.76
N ILE A 30 -9.13 6.57 -7.93
CA ILE A 30 -7.79 6.11 -8.31
C ILE A 30 -7.56 4.70 -7.76
N THR A 31 -7.07 3.82 -8.61
CA THR A 31 -6.57 2.50 -8.21
C THR A 31 -5.12 2.38 -8.65
N THR A 32 -4.23 2.12 -7.71
CA THR A 32 -2.81 1.89 -8.01
C THR A 32 -2.49 0.41 -7.97
N PHE A 33 -1.52 0.00 -8.80
CA PHE A 33 -1.08 -1.39 -8.88
C PHE A 33 0.45 -1.46 -8.92
N GLY A 34 1.03 -2.31 -8.07
CA GLY A 34 2.46 -2.59 -8.11
C GLY A 34 3.05 -2.99 -6.76
N GLU A 35 4.32 -2.61 -6.57
CA GLU A 35 5.09 -2.96 -5.38
C GLU A 35 4.69 -2.12 -4.17
N ILE A 36 4.86 -2.76 -3.01
CA ILE A 36 4.90 -2.15 -1.70
C ILE A 36 6.02 -2.83 -0.90
N LEU A 37 6.80 -2.07 -0.15
CA LEU A 37 7.99 -2.55 0.52
C LEU A 37 8.31 -1.75 1.79
N ILE A 38 9.30 -2.17 2.54
CA ILE A 38 9.86 -1.41 3.66
C ILE A 38 11.16 -0.76 3.23
N ASP A 39 11.27 0.55 3.43
CA ASP A 39 12.51 1.31 3.35
C ASP A 39 13.12 1.43 4.76
N PHE A 40 14.22 0.74 5.02
CA PHE A 40 15.03 0.90 6.22
C PHE A 40 16.04 2.01 6.00
N THR A 41 15.76 3.20 6.55
CA THR A 41 16.65 4.35 6.43
C THR A 41 17.64 4.38 7.58
N TRP A 42 18.95 4.46 7.25
CA TRP A 42 20.02 4.58 8.22
C TRP A 42 19.84 5.78 9.15
N GLN A 43 19.95 5.56 10.46
CA GLN A 43 19.82 6.57 11.51
C GLN A 43 21.11 6.77 12.33
N GLY A 44 22.14 6.01 12.02
CA GLY A 44 23.39 6.04 12.77
C GLY A 44 23.65 4.77 13.56
N VAL A 45 24.41 4.91 14.65
CA VAL A 45 24.71 3.83 15.60
C VAL A 45 24.22 4.24 17.00
N ASN A 46 23.79 3.26 17.78
CA ASN A 46 23.44 3.47 19.17
C ASN A 46 24.69 3.48 20.09
N GLU A 47 24.48 3.63 21.40
CA GLU A 47 25.55 3.69 22.40
C GLU A 47 26.40 2.39 22.45
N GLU A 48 25.81 1.24 22.06
CA GLU A 48 26.47 -0.04 22.00
C GLU A 48 27.19 -0.30 20.65
N GLY A 49 27.20 0.68 19.73
CA GLY A 49 27.82 0.58 18.40
C GLY A 49 27.01 -0.22 17.38
N GLN A 50 25.72 -0.50 17.64
CA GLN A 50 24.84 -1.20 16.73
C GLN A 50 24.20 -0.25 15.73
N ALA A 51 24.05 -0.70 14.48
CA ALA A 51 23.38 0.04 13.43
C ALA A 51 21.88 0.22 13.74
N VAL A 52 21.38 1.44 13.60
CA VAL A 52 19.97 1.80 13.79
C VAL A 52 19.35 2.21 12.48
N PHE A 53 18.18 1.67 12.18
CA PHE A 53 17.40 1.99 10.98
C PHE A 53 15.98 2.38 11.35
N ALA A 54 15.45 3.41 10.69
CA ALA A 54 14.02 3.72 10.75
C ALA A 54 13.27 2.89 9.70
N GLN A 55 12.18 2.26 10.13
CA GLN A 55 11.29 1.51 9.25
C GLN A 55 10.26 2.46 8.63
N ASN A 56 10.29 2.61 7.31
CA ASN A 56 9.36 3.44 6.57
C ASN A 56 8.58 2.61 5.54
N PRO A 57 7.28 2.89 5.33
CA PRO A 57 6.55 2.32 4.22
C PRO A 57 7.04 2.93 2.92
N GLY A 58 7.29 2.08 1.91
CA GLY A 58 7.79 2.44 0.59
C GLY A 58 7.01 1.77 -0.54
N GLY A 59 7.45 2.05 -1.76
CA GLY A 59 6.81 1.60 -2.99
C GLY A 59 6.07 2.73 -3.72
N ALA A 60 6.49 3.02 -4.96
CA ALA A 60 5.94 4.15 -5.71
C ALA A 60 4.41 4.09 -5.89
N PRO A 61 3.78 2.95 -6.25
CA PRO A 61 2.32 2.87 -6.37
C PRO A 61 1.60 3.09 -5.04
N ALA A 62 2.14 2.59 -3.93
CA ALA A 62 1.57 2.79 -2.60
C ALA A 62 1.62 4.27 -2.19
N ASN A 63 2.74 4.94 -2.46
CA ASN A 63 2.90 6.37 -2.19
C ASN A 63 1.91 7.22 -3.00
N VAL A 64 1.64 6.87 -4.27
CA VAL A 64 0.63 7.55 -5.11
C VAL A 64 -0.77 7.36 -4.52
N ALA A 65 -1.13 6.14 -4.08
CA ALA A 65 -2.43 5.89 -3.45
C ALA A 65 -2.63 6.74 -2.19
N VAL A 66 -1.63 6.79 -1.31
CA VAL A 66 -1.66 7.59 -0.07
C VAL A 66 -1.75 9.09 -0.39
N ALA A 67 -0.94 9.59 -1.33
CA ALA A 67 -0.97 11.00 -1.72
C ALA A 67 -2.36 11.40 -2.27
N ALA A 68 -2.94 10.57 -3.13
CA ALA A 68 -4.28 10.81 -3.67
C ALA A 68 -5.37 10.76 -2.58
N ALA A 69 -5.28 9.81 -1.63
CA ALA A 69 -6.20 9.72 -0.51
C ALA A 69 -6.14 11.00 0.38
N LYS A 70 -4.94 11.50 0.66
CA LYS A 70 -4.73 12.77 1.40
C LYS A 70 -5.32 13.98 0.67
N LEU A 71 -5.42 13.94 -0.65
CA LEU A 71 -6.09 14.96 -1.46
C LEU A 71 -7.61 14.76 -1.57
N GLY A 72 -8.17 13.78 -0.87
CA GLY A 72 -9.61 13.52 -0.80
C GLY A 72 -10.16 12.56 -1.87
N ALA A 73 -9.31 11.93 -2.68
CA ALA A 73 -9.73 10.90 -3.62
C ALA A 73 -10.03 9.57 -2.89
N ARG A 74 -11.01 8.82 -3.39
CA ARG A 74 -11.25 7.44 -2.96
C ARG A 74 -10.25 6.54 -3.66
N THR A 75 -9.33 5.96 -2.91
CA THR A 75 -8.22 5.21 -3.47
C THR A 75 -8.24 3.74 -3.07
N ALA A 76 -7.73 2.88 -3.95
CA ALA A 76 -7.48 1.48 -3.68
C ALA A 76 -6.06 1.10 -4.10
N PHE A 77 -5.42 0.22 -3.35
CA PHE A 77 -4.13 -0.34 -3.68
C PHE A 77 -4.25 -1.83 -4.02
N LEU A 78 -3.71 -2.20 -5.18
CA LEU A 78 -3.55 -3.57 -5.62
C LEU A 78 -2.07 -3.92 -5.59
N GLY A 79 -1.72 -4.95 -4.86
CA GLY A 79 -0.34 -5.40 -4.77
C GLY A 79 -0.19 -6.61 -3.88
N LYS A 80 1.05 -6.98 -3.61
CA LYS A 80 1.37 -8.13 -2.78
C LYS A 80 2.56 -7.84 -1.89
N ALA A 81 2.46 -8.28 -0.63
CA ALA A 81 3.55 -8.33 0.33
C ALA A 81 3.63 -9.72 0.96
N GLY A 82 4.64 -9.99 1.74
CA GLY A 82 4.73 -11.19 2.57
C GLY A 82 3.66 -11.20 3.66
N LYS A 83 3.21 -12.39 4.06
CA LYS A 83 2.40 -12.56 5.26
C LYS A 83 3.34 -12.62 6.49
N ASP A 84 3.95 -11.51 6.79
CA ASP A 84 4.90 -11.29 7.87
C ASP A 84 4.60 -9.97 8.60
N MET A 85 5.36 -9.66 9.64
CA MET A 85 5.15 -8.45 10.44
C MET A 85 5.26 -7.16 9.59
N HIS A 86 6.07 -7.15 8.54
CA HIS A 86 6.25 -6.00 7.66
C HIS A 86 5.08 -5.84 6.70
N GLY A 87 4.58 -6.93 6.12
CA GLY A 87 3.40 -6.90 5.25
C GLY A 87 2.14 -6.46 6.01
N GLU A 88 1.93 -6.96 7.24
CA GLU A 88 0.84 -6.52 8.10
C GLU A 88 0.97 -5.03 8.47
N PHE A 89 2.17 -4.57 8.80
CA PHE A 89 2.46 -3.16 9.05
C PHE A 89 2.10 -2.29 7.84
N LEU A 90 2.54 -2.66 6.63
CA LEU A 90 2.26 -1.92 5.40
C LEU A 90 0.76 -1.83 5.11
N LYS A 91 0.03 -2.94 5.30
CA LYS A 91 -1.43 -2.98 5.13
C LYS A 91 -2.14 -2.06 6.12
N GLU A 92 -1.68 -2.04 7.36
CA GLU A 92 -2.25 -1.18 8.39
C GLU A 92 -1.96 0.31 8.12
N VAL A 93 -0.76 0.66 7.64
CA VAL A 93 -0.41 2.03 7.23
C VAL A 93 -1.34 2.51 6.12
N LEU A 94 -1.54 1.71 5.07
CA LEU A 94 -2.45 2.07 3.98
C LEU A 94 -3.88 2.31 4.48
N ARG A 95 -4.39 1.47 5.38
CA ARG A 95 -5.71 1.64 5.99
C ARG A 95 -5.84 2.92 6.80
N LYS A 96 -4.83 3.26 7.60
CA LYS A 96 -4.79 4.51 8.38
C LYS A 96 -4.82 5.75 7.49
N GLU A 97 -4.25 5.64 6.29
CA GLU A 97 -4.26 6.69 5.28
C GLU A 97 -5.50 6.67 4.38
N ASN A 98 -6.54 5.90 4.76
CA ASN A 98 -7.81 5.75 4.02
C ASN A 98 -7.66 5.18 2.60
N VAL A 99 -6.66 4.35 2.37
CA VAL A 99 -6.50 3.58 1.14
C VAL A 99 -7.17 2.22 1.32
N GLU A 100 -8.04 1.83 0.37
CA GLU A 100 -8.67 0.51 0.37
C GLU A 100 -7.63 -0.58 0.08
N THR A 101 -7.62 -1.63 0.90
CA THR A 101 -6.59 -2.69 0.87
C THR A 101 -7.14 -4.10 0.67
N ASP A 102 -8.42 -4.27 0.34
CA ASP A 102 -9.03 -5.61 0.15
C ASP A 102 -8.35 -6.40 -0.97
N ARG A 103 -7.68 -5.71 -1.89
CA ARG A 103 -6.94 -6.30 -3.00
C ARG A 103 -5.42 -6.36 -2.77
N MET A 104 -4.95 -5.96 -1.61
CA MET A 104 -3.58 -6.19 -1.18
C MET A 104 -3.48 -7.61 -0.61
N LEU A 105 -2.76 -8.46 -1.33
CA LEU A 105 -2.54 -9.85 -0.94
C LEU A 105 -1.37 -9.96 0.03
N LEU A 106 -1.54 -10.76 1.08
CA LEU A 106 -0.45 -11.20 1.94
C LEU A 106 -0.15 -12.67 1.62
N ASP A 107 1.06 -12.95 1.11
CA ASP A 107 1.46 -14.26 0.60
C ASP A 107 2.41 -14.95 1.58
N GLU A 108 2.04 -16.17 2.03
CA GLU A 108 2.84 -16.97 2.99
C GLU A 108 4.15 -17.53 2.37
N ARG A 109 4.24 -17.55 1.04
CA ARG A 109 5.38 -18.14 0.31
C ARG A 109 6.55 -17.18 0.13
N PHE A 110 6.34 -15.89 0.35
CA PHE A 110 7.34 -14.86 0.12
C PHE A 110 7.41 -13.91 1.32
N PHE A 111 8.59 -13.35 1.53
CA PHE A 111 8.78 -12.28 2.50
C PHE A 111 8.48 -10.92 1.88
N THR A 112 8.10 -9.97 2.72
CA THR A 112 7.99 -8.57 2.33
C THR A 112 9.35 -8.06 1.86
N THR A 113 9.39 -7.35 0.75
CA THR A 113 10.60 -6.75 0.22
C THR A 113 11.12 -5.68 1.18
N LEU A 114 12.41 -5.72 1.47
CA LEU A 114 13.12 -4.76 2.32
C LEU A 114 14.18 -4.06 1.47
N ALA A 115 14.22 -2.75 1.52
CA ALA A 115 15.29 -1.94 0.96
C ALA A 115 16.04 -1.25 2.12
N PHE A 116 17.36 -1.21 2.04
CA PHE A 116 18.20 -0.50 3.01
C PHE A 116 18.76 0.74 2.32
N VAL A 117 18.45 1.89 2.87
CA VAL A 117 18.83 3.18 2.29
C VAL A 117 19.76 3.91 3.26
N LYS A 118 20.93 4.28 2.78
CA LYS A 118 21.86 5.16 3.46
C LYS A 118 21.99 6.44 2.65
N THR A 119 21.69 7.58 3.27
CA THR A 119 21.94 8.88 2.66
C THR A 119 23.36 9.32 3.00
N GLU A 120 24.16 9.58 2.01
CA GLU A 120 25.50 10.16 2.18
C GLU A 120 25.43 11.68 2.43
N GLU A 121 26.48 12.27 3.00
CA GLU A 121 26.54 13.69 3.32
C GLU A 121 26.39 14.59 2.07
N ASN A 122 26.66 14.09 0.87
CA ASN A 122 26.48 14.79 -0.40
C ASN A 122 25.03 14.74 -0.93
N GLY A 123 24.09 14.05 -0.23
CA GLY A 123 22.69 13.90 -0.61
C GLY A 123 22.42 12.76 -1.61
N GLU A 124 23.43 11.99 -1.98
CA GLU A 124 23.23 10.76 -2.78
C GLU A 124 22.67 9.64 -1.91
N HIS A 125 21.79 8.83 -2.50
CA HIS A 125 21.17 7.67 -1.86
C HIS A 125 21.82 6.40 -2.40
N ASP A 126 22.53 5.67 -1.55
CA ASP A 126 22.96 4.30 -1.85
C ASP A 126 21.89 3.33 -1.36
N ILE A 127 21.41 2.49 -2.28
CA ILE A 127 20.56 1.34 -1.98
C ILE A 127 21.47 0.13 -1.83
N LEU A 128 21.51 -0.44 -0.64
CA LEU A 128 22.31 -1.61 -0.29
C LEU A 128 21.50 -2.90 -0.49
#